data_ede0f5b19ddf2d62a972e6b09729855a
#
_entry.id   ede0f5b19ddf2d62a972e6b09729855a
#
_cell.length_a   1.000
_cell.length_b   1.000
_cell.length_c   1.000
_cell.angle_alpha   90.00
_cell.angle_beta   90.00
_cell.angle_gamma   90.00
#
_symmetry.space_group_name_H-M   'P 1'
#
loop_
_entity.id
_entity.type
_entity.pdbx_description
1 polymer ?
#
loop_
_entity_poly.entity_id
_entity_poly.type
_entity_poly.pdbx_seq_one_letter_code
_entity_poly.pdbx_strand_id
1 'polypeptide(L)'
;MKLTIVLFANLLCLPTMAQRDFRLTEQRNAWLTSSNAAALTTFGDSTIAHAALSYRHDGGRLHTISEGTRQDTYSADVRSYSRLSADIVAYGSATYSRSNITYAAGSMLMPTISLMPFDLVEDTNDNAGDKSMETFSINGAVGWKAWRRLAIGARLDYTAGTYAKQRDLRHSNTLMDMNASLDAFISLPHNSGIGIGMVYSRRTESMQFKTYGTTDQIYYTLIDYANHHGERETFGTEGFTDSKNRLPLLSEYIGVTAQAKYDRIFADITYRHRNGYYGRKSQYSASHEQHHGDCLALHLRYDIAQRAERLVWFDLHMTTESLTSLRENYRRTTATNGTSAIYYEYFEPTKMADKVQTYGTAALNAYWKPSGQIYLWHITGGTHYQSRRQTAYVYPDTYTASCHIVTPFVSARRSLLTRGGKLLSAEAGCSTAIGSYRHVAANAAITYEMPVNGTHLRPAISLRYHFRQATNGDMKGLTRNTLTLTASATF
;
A
#
# COMPACT_ATOMS: atom_id res chain seq x y z
N MET A 1 27.66 11.01 -4.01
CA MET A 1 27.06 12.20 -4.65
C MET A 1 27.34 12.37 -6.16
N LYS A 2 28.43 11.87 -6.72
CA LYS A 2 28.68 11.95 -8.17
C LYS A 2 27.97 10.89 -9.03
N LEU A 3 27.60 9.74 -8.48
CA LEU A 3 26.91 8.67 -9.23
C LEU A 3 25.42 8.97 -9.47
N THR A 4 24.77 9.71 -8.56
CA THR A 4 23.37 10.09 -8.67
C THR A 4 23.11 11.14 -9.75
N ILE A 5 24.08 12.01 -10.02
CA ILE A 5 23.99 13.06 -11.05
C ILE A 5 24.16 12.46 -12.46
N VAL A 6 24.93 11.39 -12.63
CA VAL A 6 25.14 10.73 -13.93
C VAL A 6 23.89 9.96 -14.37
N LEU A 7 23.11 9.39 -13.45
CA LEU A 7 21.80 8.77 -13.76
C LEU A 7 20.77 9.80 -14.23
N PHE A 8 20.78 11.01 -13.67
CA PHE A 8 19.89 12.11 -14.08
C PHE A 8 20.27 12.74 -15.44
N ALA A 9 21.58 12.81 -15.76
CA ALA A 9 22.06 13.44 -16.99
C ALA A 9 21.78 12.59 -18.25
N ASN A 10 21.74 11.26 -18.15
CA ASN A 10 21.41 10.38 -19.28
C ASN A 10 19.90 10.32 -19.62
N LEU A 11 19.03 10.89 -18.80
CA LEU A 11 17.59 11.01 -19.06
C LEU A 11 17.23 12.17 -20.01
N LEU A 12 18.18 13.02 -20.38
CA LEU A 12 17.91 14.26 -21.10
C LEU A 12 18.15 14.24 -22.62
N CYS A 13 18.59 13.11 -23.19
CA CYS A 13 18.91 13.03 -24.63
C CYS A 13 18.13 11.92 -25.32
N LEU A 14 16.88 12.17 -25.76
CA LEU A 14 16.20 11.30 -26.72
C LEU A 14 15.32 12.11 -27.71
N PRO A 15 15.18 11.61 -28.97
CA PRO A 15 14.55 12.36 -30.05
C PRO A 15 13.03 12.47 -29.96
N THR A 16 12.48 13.44 -30.66
CA THR A 16 11.08 13.85 -30.73
C THR A 16 10.12 12.71 -31.06
N MET A 17 9.39 12.21 -30.07
CA MET A 17 8.22 11.35 -30.26
C MET A 17 6.99 11.91 -29.50
N ALA A 18 5.80 11.52 -29.95
CA ALA A 18 4.50 12.05 -29.51
C ALA A 18 4.29 12.09 -27.98
N GLN A 19 3.45 13.03 -27.56
CA GLN A 19 3.00 13.21 -26.17
C GLN A 19 2.53 11.90 -25.55
N ARG A 20 3.22 11.40 -24.53
CA ARG A 20 2.89 10.16 -23.82
C ARG A 20 2.35 10.46 -22.43
N ASP A 21 1.19 9.91 -22.09
CA ASP A 21 0.67 9.87 -20.73
C ASP A 21 1.20 8.61 -20.04
N PHE A 22 2.00 8.75 -18.98
CA PHE A 22 2.59 7.67 -18.23
C PHE A 22 1.53 6.68 -17.74
N ARG A 23 0.45 7.19 -17.13
CA ARG A 23 -0.65 6.38 -16.61
C ARG A 23 -1.36 5.59 -17.71
N LEU A 24 -1.60 6.22 -18.86
CA LEU A 24 -2.22 5.54 -19.99
C LEU A 24 -1.31 4.45 -20.56
N THR A 25 0.00 4.66 -20.60
CA THR A 25 0.98 3.66 -21.03
C THR A 25 0.90 2.41 -20.16
N GLU A 26 0.85 2.56 -18.85
CA GLU A 26 0.65 1.44 -17.91
C GLU A 26 -0.70 0.76 -18.15
N GLN A 27 -1.78 1.53 -18.20
CA GLN A 27 -3.14 0.99 -18.29
C GLN A 27 -3.46 0.31 -19.65
N ARG A 28 -2.79 0.68 -20.72
CA ARG A 28 -2.99 0.04 -22.05
C ARG A 28 -2.46 -1.38 -22.12
N ASN A 29 -1.49 -1.74 -21.30
CA ASN A 29 -0.85 -3.04 -21.33
C ASN A 29 -1.00 -3.72 -19.96
N ALA A 30 -1.89 -4.71 -19.87
CA ALA A 30 -2.13 -5.44 -18.63
C ALA A 30 -0.88 -6.13 -18.06
N TRP A 31 0.09 -6.47 -18.90
CA TRP A 31 1.35 -7.06 -18.46
C TRP A 31 2.24 -6.10 -17.66
N LEU A 32 2.17 -4.78 -17.92
CA LEU A 32 2.96 -3.79 -17.18
C LEU A 32 2.41 -3.58 -15.75
N THR A 33 1.13 -3.89 -15.54
CA THR A 33 0.48 -3.82 -14.22
C THR A 33 0.39 -5.17 -13.52
N SER A 34 0.94 -6.23 -14.13
CA SER A 34 0.98 -7.57 -13.56
C SER A 34 2.05 -7.74 -12.48
N SER A 35 1.95 -8.82 -11.74
CA SER A 35 2.97 -9.23 -10.76
C SER A 35 4.26 -9.73 -11.40
N ASN A 36 4.29 -10.03 -12.72
CA ASN A 36 5.37 -10.70 -13.44
C ASN A 36 6.38 -9.72 -14.04
N ALA A 37 7.60 -9.67 -13.50
CA ALA A 37 8.67 -8.79 -13.99
C ALA A 37 9.20 -9.17 -15.38
N ALA A 38 9.17 -10.45 -15.77
CA ALA A 38 9.61 -10.88 -17.10
C ALA A 38 8.70 -10.30 -18.21
N ALA A 39 7.43 -10.04 -17.88
CA ALA A 39 6.47 -9.45 -18.80
C ALA A 39 6.74 -7.96 -19.12
N LEU A 40 7.65 -7.29 -18.40
CA LEU A 40 8.17 -5.96 -18.78
C LEU A 40 8.72 -5.93 -20.20
N THR A 41 9.19 -7.06 -20.72
CA THR A 41 9.66 -7.17 -22.11
C THR A 41 8.57 -6.85 -23.16
N THR A 42 7.28 -6.82 -22.75
CA THR A 42 6.14 -6.38 -23.59
C THR A 42 6.01 -4.85 -23.67
N PHE A 43 6.79 -4.07 -22.92
CA PHE A 43 6.82 -2.61 -23.04
C PHE A 43 7.29 -2.20 -24.43
N GLY A 44 6.42 -1.50 -25.18
CA GLY A 44 6.64 -1.22 -26.61
C GLY A 44 7.49 0.03 -26.88
N ASP A 45 7.63 0.90 -25.90
CA ASP A 45 8.28 2.20 -26.06
C ASP A 45 9.77 2.19 -25.69
N SER A 46 10.50 3.28 -25.96
CA SER A 46 11.91 3.41 -25.62
C SER A 46 12.10 3.71 -24.13
N THR A 47 11.54 4.80 -23.68
CA THR A 47 11.59 5.25 -22.28
C THR A 47 10.40 6.15 -22.00
N ILE A 48 9.84 6.06 -20.82
CA ILE A 48 8.91 7.03 -20.28
C ILE A 48 9.17 7.18 -18.78
N ALA A 49 9.24 8.41 -18.30
CA ALA A 49 9.42 8.69 -16.88
C ALA A 49 8.44 9.74 -16.39
N HIS A 50 8.11 9.67 -15.12
CA HIS A 50 7.24 10.61 -14.43
C HIS A 50 7.84 10.96 -13.07
N ALA A 51 7.83 12.26 -12.72
CA ALA A 51 8.23 12.74 -11.40
C ALA A 51 7.15 13.66 -10.85
N ALA A 52 6.89 13.59 -9.55
CA ALA A 52 5.90 14.42 -8.89
C ALA A 52 6.32 14.83 -7.49
N LEU A 53 5.96 16.04 -7.09
CA LEU A 53 6.01 16.56 -5.73
C LEU A 53 4.60 16.91 -5.32
N SER A 54 4.15 16.43 -4.15
CA SER A 54 2.80 16.67 -3.69
C SER A 54 2.77 17.14 -2.24
N TYR A 55 1.86 18.06 -1.96
CA TYR A 55 1.44 18.41 -0.62
C TYR A 55 -0.03 18.08 -0.46
N ARG A 56 -0.38 17.35 0.61
CA ARG A 56 -1.74 16.97 0.95
C ARG A 56 -2.07 17.47 2.36
N HIS A 57 -3.11 18.25 2.46
CA HIS A 57 -3.75 18.65 3.71
C HIS A 57 -5.05 17.86 3.87
N ASP A 58 -5.21 17.18 4.98
CA ASP A 58 -6.38 16.36 5.30
C ASP A 58 -6.85 16.71 6.71
N GLY A 59 -8.11 17.14 6.86
CA GLY A 59 -8.62 17.57 8.15
C GLY A 59 -10.14 17.60 8.22
N GLY A 60 -10.66 17.55 9.45
CA GLY A 60 -12.08 17.61 9.72
C GLY A 60 -12.51 16.81 10.93
N ARG A 61 -13.81 16.85 11.22
CA ARG A 61 -14.40 16.20 12.38
C ARG A 61 -14.68 14.70 12.17
N LEU A 62 -14.74 14.24 10.91
CA LEU A 62 -14.90 12.83 10.58
C LEU A 62 -13.53 12.16 10.53
N HIS A 63 -13.10 11.59 11.64
CA HIS A 63 -11.85 10.86 11.76
C HIS A 63 -11.95 9.79 12.85
N THR A 64 -11.16 8.74 12.73
CA THR A 64 -10.88 7.82 13.83
C THR A 64 -9.84 8.44 14.77
N ILE A 65 -9.70 7.89 15.95
CA ILE A 65 -8.74 8.39 16.93
C ILE A 65 -7.29 8.23 16.44
N SER A 66 -7.00 7.22 15.65
CA SER A 66 -5.67 6.98 15.07
C SER A 66 -5.36 7.89 13.87
N GLU A 67 -6.38 8.38 13.16
CA GLU A 67 -6.21 9.32 12.04
C GLU A 67 -5.93 10.74 12.50
N GLY A 68 -6.26 11.08 13.76
CA GLY A 68 -6.14 12.43 14.29
C GLY A 68 -7.07 13.44 13.61
N THR A 69 -7.09 14.65 14.12
CA THR A 69 -7.97 15.72 13.62
C THR A 69 -7.46 16.33 12.31
N ARG A 70 -6.14 16.27 12.08
CA ARG A 70 -5.46 16.84 10.92
C ARG A 70 -4.25 16.01 10.55
N GLN A 71 -4.00 15.91 9.25
CA GLN A 71 -2.79 15.29 8.71
C GLN A 71 -2.25 16.12 7.54
N ASP A 72 -0.97 16.48 7.61
CA ASP A 72 -0.23 17.14 6.55
C ASP A 72 0.80 16.17 5.99
N THR A 73 0.75 15.89 4.68
CA THR A 73 1.64 14.94 4.01
C THR A 73 2.39 15.62 2.87
N TYR A 74 3.70 15.46 2.87
CA TYR A 74 4.61 15.85 1.79
C TYR A 74 5.12 14.59 1.12
N SER A 75 5.11 14.53 -0.21
CA SER A 75 5.61 13.38 -0.94
C SER A 75 6.37 13.77 -2.20
N ALA A 76 7.36 12.95 -2.53
CA ALA A 76 8.09 12.98 -3.79
C ALA A 76 8.03 11.58 -4.40
N ASP A 77 7.71 11.49 -5.69
CA ASP A 77 7.55 10.24 -6.44
C ASP A 77 8.29 10.37 -7.78
N VAL A 78 9.02 9.32 -8.15
CA VAL A 78 9.64 9.19 -9.48
C VAL A 78 9.44 7.77 -9.96
N ARG A 79 9.00 7.61 -11.22
CA ARG A 79 8.78 6.31 -11.87
C ARG A 79 9.30 6.33 -13.30
N SER A 80 9.84 5.21 -13.75
CA SER A 80 10.36 5.11 -15.12
C SER A 80 10.27 3.68 -15.66
N TYR A 81 9.85 3.54 -16.90
CA TYR A 81 10.11 2.39 -17.75
C TYR A 81 11.20 2.76 -18.74
N SER A 82 12.18 1.90 -18.90
CA SER A 82 13.31 2.12 -19.81
C SER A 82 13.66 0.85 -20.56
N ARG A 83 13.68 0.92 -21.88
CA ARG A 83 14.21 -0.14 -22.74
C ARG A 83 15.72 0.06 -22.87
N LEU A 84 16.49 -0.75 -22.12
CA LEU A 84 17.95 -0.68 -22.09
C LEU A 84 18.59 -1.29 -23.34
N SER A 85 17.93 -2.29 -23.94
CA SER A 85 18.34 -2.89 -25.21
C SER A 85 17.10 -3.49 -25.93
N ALA A 86 17.31 -4.12 -27.10
CA ALA A 86 16.26 -4.83 -27.82
C ALA A 86 15.58 -5.91 -26.95
N ASP A 87 16.32 -6.51 -26.02
CA ASP A 87 15.90 -7.66 -25.22
C ASP A 87 15.71 -7.34 -23.71
N ILE A 88 16.14 -6.16 -23.24
CA ILE A 88 16.12 -5.81 -21.81
C ILE A 88 15.26 -4.57 -21.58
N VAL A 89 14.27 -4.71 -20.69
CA VAL A 89 13.46 -3.61 -20.18
C VAL A 89 13.58 -3.54 -18.66
N ALA A 90 13.79 -2.34 -18.14
CA ALA A 90 13.84 -2.06 -16.72
C ALA A 90 12.67 -1.16 -16.31
N TYR A 91 12.19 -1.35 -15.09
CA TYR A 91 11.31 -0.46 -14.38
C TYR A 91 11.98 -0.03 -13.08
N GLY A 92 11.80 1.22 -12.72
CA GLY A 92 12.26 1.75 -11.44
C GLY A 92 11.32 2.79 -10.90
N SER A 93 11.12 2.79 -9.58
CA SER A 93 10.45 3.87 -8.89
C SER A 93 11.08 4.16 -7.53
N ALA A 94 10.97 5.41 -7.09
CA ALA A 94 11.35 5.84 -5.75
C ALA A 94 10.29 6.80 -5.23
N THR A 95 9.83 6.57 -4.01
CA THR A 95 8.85 7.42 -3.34
C THR A 95 9.32 7.76 -1.94
N TYR A 96 9.25 9.03 -1.59
CA TYR A 96 9.42 9.52 -0.22
C TYR A 96 8.11 10.15 0.23
N SER A 97 7.70 9.88 1.47
CA SER A 97 6.53 10.51 2.07
C SER A 97 6.76 10.81 3.54
N ARG A 98 6.39 12.01 3.97
CA ARG A 98 6.36 12.41 5.37
C ARG A 98 4.99 12.95 5.74
N SER A 99 4.40 12.37 6.78
CA SER A 99 3.10 12.77 7.34
C SER A 99 3.26 13.24 8.78
N ASN A 100 2.68 14.39 9.08
CA ASN A 100 2.52 14.89 10.43
C ASN A 100 1.03 14.82 10.78
N ILE A 101 0.70 14.08 11.84
CA ILE A 101 -0.67 13.80 12.29
C ILE A 101 -0.86 14.50 13.63
N THR A 102 -1.86 15.36 13.71
CA THR A 102 -2.12 16.17 14.92
C THR A 102 -3.23 15.54 15.74
N TYR A 103 -3.02 15.47 17.04
CA TYR A 103 -3.99 14.99 18.02
C TYR A 103 -4.49 13.58 17.72
N ALA A 104 -3.57 12.62 17.67
CA ALA A 104 -3.85 11.20 17.44
C ALA A 104 -3.49 10.36 18.67
N ALA A 105 -4.27 9.31 18.88
CA ALA A 105 -4.05 8.26 19.88
C ALA A 105 -4.27 6.87 19.23
N GLY A 106 -4.81 5.92 19.98
CA GLY A 106 -5.19 4.60 19.47
C GLY A 106 -3.99 3.75 19.07
N SER A 107 -3.99 3.18 17.88
CA SER A 107 -2.97 2.24 17.42
C SER A 107 -1.54 2.80 17.52
N MET A 108 -0.64 2.00 18.09
CA MET A 108 0.80 2.27 18.14
C MET A 108 1.56 1.56 17.02
N LEU A 109 0.89 0.75 16.19
CA LEU A 109 1.46 0.12 15.00
C LEU A 109 1.35 1.04 13.78
N MET A 110 2.29 0.90 12.87
CA MET A 110 2.26 1.65 11.62
C MET A 110 1.05 1.26 10.76
N PRO A 111 0.26 2.21 10.27
CA PRO A 111 -0.95 1.92 9.48
C PRO A 111 -0.67 1.00 8.29
N THR A 112 -1.49 -0.02 8.11
CA THR A 112 -1.43 -0.98 7.01
C THR A 112 -2.81 -1.47 6.61
N ILE A 113 -2.98 -1.90 5.36
CA ILE A 113 -4.20 -2.55 4.87
C ILE A 113 -4.22 -4.06 5.16
N SER A 114 -3.03 -4.68 5.33
CA SER A 114 -2.92 -6.12 5.64
C SER A 114 -3.43 -6.41 7.05
N LEU A 115 -3.94 -7.62 7.25
CA LEU A 115 -4.32 -8.09 8.58
C LEU A 115 -3.11 -8.08 9.52
N MET A 116 -3.30 -7.48 10.70
CA MET A 116 -2.33 -7.53 11.80
C MET A 116 -2.74 -8.61 12.80
N PRO A 117 -1.78 -9.37 13.38
CA PRO A 117 -2.09 -10.41 14.35
C PRO A 117 -2.77 -9.85 15.60
N PHE A 118 -2.30 -8.71 16.05
CA PHE A 118 -2.87 -7.90 17.12
C PHE A 118 -2.63 -6.42 16.81
N ASP A 119 -3.24 -5.53 17.57
CA ASP A 119 -2.88 -4.12 17.63
C ASP A 119 -2.45 -3.76 19.05
N LEU A 120 -1.60 -2.77 19.20
CA LEU A 120 -1.25 -2.17 20.48
C LEU A 120 -1.96 -0.83 20.56
N VAL A 121 -3.01 -0.78 21.37
CA VAL A 121 -3.89 0.37 21.45
C VAL A 121 -3.69 1.09 22.77
N GLU A 122 -3.59 2.41 22.75
CA GLU A 122 -3.60 3.21 23.95
C GLU A 122 -4.93 3.02 24.69
N ASP A 123 -4.87 2.62 25.95
CA ASP A 123 -6.07 2.27 26.73
C ASP A 123 -7.01 3.46 26.98
N THR A 124 -6.48 4.68 26.95
CA THR A 124 -7.27 5.89 27.12
C THR A 124 -7.04 6.88 25.98
N ASN A 125 -8.11 7.60 25.59
CA ASN A 125 -8.05 8.62 24.55
C ASN A 125 -7.47 9.96 25.03
N ASP A 126 -7.25 10.12 26.35
CA ASP A 126 -6.75 11.36 26.98
C ASP A 126 -5.28 11.64 26.66
N ASN A 127 -4.60 10.66 26.10
CA ASN A 127 -3.18 10.73 25.72
C ASN A 127 -2.97 11.14 24.26
N ALA A 128 -3.97 11.66 23.56
CA ALA A 128 -3.81 12.11 22.18
C ALA A 128 -2.67 13.13 22.06
N GLY A 129 -1.85 12.96 21.03
CA GLY A 129 -0.67 13.78 20.77
C GLY A 129 -0.28 13.75 19.32
N ASP A 130 0.78 14.47 18.97
CA ASP A 130 1.25 14.51 17.60
C ASP A 130 2.04 13.24 17.26
N LYS A 131 1.71 12.65 16.10
CA LYS A 131 2.43 11.52 15.52
C LYS A 131 3.10 11.94 14.21
N SER A 132 4.28 11.39 13.96
CA SER A 132 4.99 11.57 12.70
C SER A 132 5.24 10.21 12.04
N MET A 133 5.08 10.16 10.72
CA MET A 133 5.34 8.98 9.91
C MET A 133 6.18 9.37 8.70
N GLU A 134 7.28 8.66 8.47
CA GLU A 134 8.09 8.80 7.28
C GLU A 134 8.21 7.46 6.59
N THR A 135 8.11 7.45 5.25
CA THR A 135 8.31 6.24 4.44
C THR A 135 9.20 6.56 3.25
N PHE A 136 10.08 5.65 2.94
CA PHE A 136 10.91 5.65 1.77
C PHE A 136 10.77 4.31 1.05
N SER A 137 10.30 4.32 -0.20
CA SER A 137 10.10 3.13 -1.00
C SER A 137 10.95 3.19 -2.28
N ILE A 138 11.60 2.09 -2.60
CA ILE A 138 12.32 1.88 -3.86
C ILE A 138 11.80 0.59 -4.47
N ASN A 139 11.41 0.63 -5.74
CA ASN A 139 11.02 -0.54 -6.49
C ASN A 139 11.87 -0.63 -7.74
N GLY A 140 12.34 -1.82 -8.04
CA GLY A 140 13.11 -2.10 -9.24
C GLY A 140 12.69 -3.42 -9.85
N ALA A 141 12.56 -3.46 -11.18
CA ALA A 141 12.29 -4.70 -11.90
C ALA A 141 13.03 -4.69 -13.24
N VAL A 142 13.46 -5.88 -13.66
CA VAL A 142 14.11 -6.10 -14.95
C VAL A 142 13.50 -7.31 -15.61
N GLY A 143 13.13 -7.16 -16.88
CA GLY A 143 12.73 -8.25 -17.76
C GLY A 143 13.77 -8.41 -18.88
N TRP A 144 14.22 -9.64 -19.09
CA TRP A 144 15.17 -10.01 -20.14
C TRP A 144 14.59 -11.10 -21.03
N LYS A 145 14.51 -10.84 -22.33
CA LYS A 145 14.11 -11.79 -23.35
C LYS A 145 15.28 -12.72 -23.64
N ALA A 146 15.37 -13.84 -22.90
CA ALA A 146 16.46 -14.81 -22.97
C ALA A 146 16.44 -15.62 -24.27
N TRP A 147 15.25 -15.90 -24.84
CA TRP A 147 15.04 -16.60 -26.11
C TRP A 147 13.88 -15.96 -26.90
N ARG A 148 13.69 -16.43 -28.14
CA ARG A 148 12.71 -15.85 -29.06
C ARG A 148 11.31 -15.63 -28.45
N ARG A 149 10.86 -16.51 -27.56
CA ARG A 149 9.55 -16.44 -26.92
C ARG A 149 9.57 -16.43 -25.40
N LEU A 150 10.70 -16.74 -24.78
CA LEU A 150 10.85 -16.83 -23.35
C LEU A 150 11.59 -15.60 -22.82
N ALA A 151 10.99 -14.94 -21.85
CA ALA A 151 11.63 -13.93 -21.03
C ALA A 151 11.70 -14.41 -19.57
N ILE A 152 12.74 -13.95 -18.87
CA ILE A 152 12.90 -14.10 -17.42
C ILE A 152 12.99 -12.71 -16.80
N GLY A 153 12.61 -12.59 -15.53
CA GLY A 153 12.64 -11.29 -14.85
C GLY A 153 12.81 -11.45 -13.35
N ALA A 154 13.23 -10.34 -12.75
CA ALA A 154 13.34 -10.21 -11.31
C ALA A 154 12.79 -8.86 -10.89
N ARG A 155 12.19 -8.82 -9.72
CA ARG A 155 11.66 -7.61 -9.07
C ARG A 155 12.06 -7.58 -7.61
N LEU A 156 12.37 -6.39 -7.14
CA LEU A 156 12.59 -6.07 -5.73
C LEU A 156 11.83 -4.79 -5.40
N ASP A 157 10.91 -4.88 -4.45
CA ASP A 157 10.24 -3.75 -3.84
C ASP A 157 10.72 -3.66 -2.38
N TYR A 158 11.13 -2.48 -1.95
CA TYR A 158 11.64 -2.25 -0.61
C TYR A 158 11.07 -0.96 -0.04
N THR A 159 10.52 -1.04 1.15
CA THR A 159 10.03 0.13 1.90
C THR A 159 10.66 0.15 3.29
N ALA A 160 11.28 1.27 3.62
CA ALA A 160 11.67 1.61 4.98
C ALA A 160 10.72 2.69 5.53
N GLY A 161 10.42 2.62 6.82
CA GLY A 161 9.54 3.60 7.45
C GLY A 161 9.85 3.83 8.91
N THR A 162 9.42 4.97 9.42
CA THR A 162 9.41 5.30 10.85
C THR A 162 8.03 5.82 11.23
N TYR A 163 7.60 5.49 12.45
CA TYR A 163 6.35 5.97 13.01
C TYR A 163 6.54 6.23 14.50
N ALA A 164 6.28 7.45 14.94
CA ALA A 164 6.57 7.87 16.31
C ALA A 164 5.51 8.83 16.84
N LYS A 165 5.26 8.75 18.16
CA LYS A 165 4.44 9.68 18.92
C LYS A 165 5.30 10.46 19.90
N GLN A 166 5.04 11.76 20.04
CA GLN A 166 5.85 12.66 20.88
C GLN A 166 5.31 12.82 22.31
N ARG A 167 4.05 12.46 22.55
CA ARG A 167 3.41 12.51 23.89
C ARG A 167 3.29 11.10 24.46
N ASP A 168 3.40 10.95 25.79
CA ASP A 168 3.21 9.67 26.47
C ASP A 168 1.75 9.17 26.31
N LEU A 169 1.51 7.97 25.97
CA LEU A 169 2.39 6.81 25.77
C LEU A 169 3.23 6.95 24.49
N ARG A 170 4.56 6.94 24.58
CA ARG A 170 5.43 7.13 23.41
C ARG A 170 5.85 5.80 22.82
N HIS A 171 5.74 5.72 21.53
CA HIS A 171 6.31 4.64 20.73
C HIS A 171 7.22 5.22 19.64
N SER A 172 8.20 4.45 19.25
CA SER A 172 9.06 4.73 18.11
C SER A 172 9.28 3.44 17.32
N ASN A 173 8.69 3.38 16.14
CA ASN A 173 8.71 2.20 15.28
C ASN A 173 9.64 2.43 14.11
N THR A 174 10.30 1.36 13.68
CA THR A 174 11.00 1.29 12.39
C THR A 174 10.44 0.13 11.60
N LEU A 175 10.05 0.38 10.35
CA LEU A 175 9.51 -0.58 9.41
C LEU A 175 10.54 -0.92 8.35
N MET A 176 10.63 -2.20 8.01
CA MET A 176 11.19 -2.74 6.78
C MET A 176 10.14 -3.63 6.13
N ASP A 177 9.80 -3.36 4.88
CA ASP A 177 8.92 -4.20 4.07
C ASP A 177 9.60 -4.46 2.74
N MET A 178 9.87 -5.73 2.45
CA MET A 178 10.58 -6.18 1.26
C MET A 178 9.74 -7.22 0.54
N ASN A 179 9.64 -7.08 -0.78
CA ASN A 179 9.03 -8.07 -1.65
C ASN A 179 9.97 -8.34 -2.83
N ALA A 180 10.32 -9.60 -3.05
CA ALA A 180 11.17 -10.03 -4.15
C ALA A 180 10.47 -11.11 -4.97
N SER A 181 10.56 -11.03 -6.30
CA SER A 181 10.08 -12.09 -7.20
C SER A 181 11.11 -12.47 -8.26
N LEU A 182 10.99 -13.72 -8.71
CA LEU A 182 11.66 -14.27 -9.89
C LEU A 182 10.58 -14.84 -10.79
N ASP A 183 10.59 -14.40 -12.06
CA ASP A 183 9.49 -14.61 -12.96
C ASP A 183 9.95 -15.14 -14.31
N ALA A 184 9.10 -15.92 -14.96
CA ALA A 184 9.22 -16.34 -16.34
C ALA A 184 7.95 -15.94 -17.11
N PHE A 185 8.12 -15.59 -18.38
CA PHE A 185 7.04 -15.22 -19.29
C PHE A 185 7.26 -15.82 -20.66
N ILE A 186 6.25 -16.45 -21.22
CA ILE A 186 6.25 -17.00 -22.57
C ILE A 186 5.26 -16.22 -23.43
N SER A 187 5.78 -15.55 -24.46
CA SER A 187 4.99 -14.87 -25.48
C SER A 187 4.42 -15.88 -26.47
N LEU A 188 3.11 -15.87 -26.67
CA LEU A 188 2.37 -16.73 -27.60
C LEU A 188 1.81 -15.88 -28.76
N PRO A 189 1.41 -16.51 -29.90
CA PRO A 189 0.72 -15.82 -30.98
C PRO A 189 -0.59 -15.16 -30.53
N HIS A 190 -1.13 -14.26 -31.39
CA HIS A 190 -2.44 -13.61 -31.19
C HIS A 190 -2.57 -12.80 -29.88
N ASN A 191 -1.54 -12.00 -29.58
CA ASN A 191 -1.54 -11.15 -28.36
C ASN A 191 -1.76 -11.94 -27.06
N SER A 192 -1.24 -13.17 -27.03
CA SER A 192 -1.41 -14.10 -25.91
C SER A 192 -0.07 -14.33 -25.21
N GLY A 193 -0.11 -14.81 -23.97
CA GLY A 193 1.07 -15.14 -23.21
C GLY A 193 0.72 -15.80 -21.88
N ILE A 194 1.71 -16.47 -21.30
CA ILE A 194 1.61 -17.14 -20.00
C ILE A 194 2.81 -16.72 -19.17
N GLY A 195 2.57 -16.41 -17.91
CA GLY A 195 3.58 -16.08 -16.91
C GLY A 195 3.47 -16.97 -15.68
N ILE A 196 4.59 -17.20 -15.03
CA ILE A 196 4.69 -17.84 -13.73
C ILE A 196 5.80 -17.19 -12.94
N GLY A 197 5.67 -17.11 -11.62
CA GLY A 197 6.70 -16.57 -10.76
C GLY A 197 6.66 -17.12 -9.35
N MET A 198 7.75 -16.91 -8.63
CA MET A 198 7.87 -17.15 -7.21
C MET A 198 8.02 -15.82 -6.50
N VAL A 199 7.38 -15.66 -5.34
CA VAL A 199 7.44 -14.44 -4.56
C VAL A 199 7.83 -14.75 -3.11
N TYR A 200 8.73 -13.96 -2.58
CA TYR A 200 9.09 -13.90 -1.16
C TYR A 200 8.88 -12.48 -0.66
N SER A 201 8.19 -12.34 0.47
CA SER A 201 8.04 -11.05 1.12
C SER A 201 8.39 -11.15 2.59
N ARG A 202 8.98 -10.08 3.14
CA ARG A 202 9.30 -9.97 4.55
C ARG A 202 8.96 -8.58 5.04
N ARG A 203 8.11 -8.52 6.06
CA ARG A 203 7.76 -7.29 6.78
C ARG A 203 8.24 -7.39 8.22
N THR A 204 8.99 -6.43 8.67
CA THR A 204 9.44 -6.33 10.07
C THR A 204 9.15 -4.93 10.58
N GLU A 205 8.38 -4.83 11.63
CA GLU A 205 8.16 -3.59 12.37
C GLU A 205 8.77 -3.74 13.76
N SER A 206 9.84 -2.99 14.04
CA SER A 206 10.52 -3.03 15.35
C SER A 206 10.08 -1.84 16.18
N MET A 207 9.56 -2.10 17.37
CA MET A 207 8.94 -1.12 18.25
C MET A 207 9.74 -0.91 19.53
N GLN A 208 9.82 0.34 19.94
CA GLN A 208 10.38 0.76 21.24
C GLN A 208 9.35 1.63 21.95
N PHE A 209 9.15 1.35 23.24
CA PHE A 209 8.14 2.01 24.07
C PHE A 209 8.83 2.78 25.19
N LYS A 210 8.33 3.97 25.51
CA LYS A 210 8.86 4.80 26.61
C LYS A 210 7.79 5.72 27.16
N THR A 211 7.91 6.00 28.46
CA THR A 211 7.33 7.16 29.13
C THR A 211 8.44 8.11 29.53
N TYR A 212 8.17 9.40 29.51
CA TYR A 212 9.15 10.45 29.88
C TYR A 212 8.62 11.25 31.06
N GLY A 213 9.54 11.58 31.92
CA GLY A 213 9.26 12.33 33.16
C GLY A 213 9.08 11.40 34.37
N THR A 214 9.16 12.01 35.54
CA THR A 214 8.82 11.40 36.84
C THR A 214 7.33 11.54 37.05
N THR A 215 6.56 10.50 36.79
CA THR A 215 5.13 10.44 37.07
C THR A 215 4.82 9.16 37.83
N ASP A 216 3.98 9.25 38.85
CA ASP A 216 3.42 8.09 39.53
C ASP A 216 2.22 7.47 38.76
N GLN A 217 1.88 8.05 37.61
CA GLN A 217 0.78 7.56 36.78
C GLN A 217 1.19 6.27 36.10
N ILE A 218 0.39 5.23 36.31
CA ILE A 218 0.52 3.95 35.60
C ILE A 218 -0.33 4.03 34.35
N TYR A 219 0.31 3.81 33.20
CA TYR A 219 -0.35 3.73 31.90
C TYR A 219 -0.58 2.27 31.52
N TYR A 220 -1.61 2.04 30.72
CA TYR A 220 -1.97 0.72 30.24
C TYR A 220 -2.10 0.70 28.73
N THR A 221 -1.83 -0.46 28.14
CA THR A 221 -2.02 -0.77 26.74
C THR A 221 -3.00 -1.91 26.61
N LEU A 222 -3.94 -1.79 25.69
CA LEU A 222 -4.77 -2.90 25.25
C LEU A 222 -4.07 -3.61 24.09
N ILE A 223 -3.79 -4.91 24.28
CA ILE A 223 -3.38 -5.81 23.20
C ILE A 223 -4.66 -6.24 22.53
N ASP A 224 -5.04 -5.52 21.47
CA ASP A 224 -6.29 -5.75 20.73
C ASP A 224 -6.12 -6.86 19.72
N TYR A 225 -6.69 -8.01 19.98
CA TYR A 225 -6.69 -9.11 19.03
C TYR A 225 -7.79 -8.96 17.98
N ALA A 226 -8.93 -8.40 18.33
CA ALA A 226 -9.99 -7.98 17.39
C ALA A 226 -11.05 -7.11 18.08
N ASN A 227 -11.45 -6.02 17.42
CA ASN A 227 -12.59 -5.15 17.79
C ASN A 227 -12.54 -4.62 19.24
N HIS A 228 -11.38 -4.23 19.71
CA HIS A 228 -11.11 -3.78 21.09
C HIS A 228 -11.36 -4.86 22.16
N HIS A 229 -11.23 -6.14 21.77
CA HIS A 229 -11.22 -7.26 22.69
C HIS A 229 -9.83 -7.89 22.73
N GLY A 230 -9.30 -8.01 23.93
CA GLY A 230 -7.97 -8.52 24.15
C GLY A 230 -7.54 -8.41 25.59
N GLU A 231 -6.27 -8.26 25.82
CA GLU A 231 -5.67 -8.22 27.15
C GLU A 231 -5.09 -6.85 27.44
N ARG A 232 -5.19 -6.44 28.70
CA ARG A 232 -4.63 -5.18 29.19
C ARG A 232 -3.34 -5.46 29.92
N GLU A 233 -2.27 -4.78 29.55
CA GLU A 233 -1.02 -4.85 30.29
C GLU A 233 -0.47 -3.46 30.65
N THR A 234 0.41 -3.41 31.61
CA THR A 234 1.07 -2.17 32.00
C THR A 234 2.05 -1.74 30.93
N PHE A 235 1.92 -0.50 30.48
CA PHE A 235 2.73 0.06 29.41
C PHE A 235 4.20 0.22 29.83
N GLY A 236 5.11 -0.27 28.97
CA GLY A 236 6.55 0.02 29.07
C GLY A 236 7.30 -0.78 30.14
N THR A 237 6.71 -1.80 30.73
CA THR A 237 7.39 -2.61 31.77
C THR A 237 8.06 -3.84 31.17
N GLU A 238 7.28 -4.77 30.69
CA GLU A 238 7.71 -6.03 30.05
C GLU A 238 6.60 -6.50 29.11
N GLY A 239 6.78 -7.63 28.42
CA GLY A 239 5.75 -8.19 27.54
C GLY A 239 5.65 -7.49 26.19
N PHE A 240 4.43 -7.18 25.76
CA PHE A 240 4.17 -6.59 24.44
C PHE A 240 4.70 -5.17 24.28
N THR A 241 4.84 -4.41 25.38
CA THR A 241 5.33 -3.03 25.39
C THR A 241 6.60 -2.87 26.19
N ASP A 242 7.56 -3.79 26.03
CA ASP A 242 8.86 -3.74 26.73
C ASP A 242 9.64 -2.47 26.38
N SER A 243 9.97 -1.65 27.39
CA SER A 243 10.76 -0.42 27.22
C SER A 243 12.27 -0.64 27.18
N LYS A 244 12.76 -1.82 27.60
CA LYS A 244 14.18 -2.17 27.61
C LYS A 244 14.65 -2.74 26.29
N ASN A 245 13.76 -3.45 25.60
CA ASN A 245 14.08 -4.14 24.36
C ASN A 245 13.27 -3.57 23.20
N ARG A 246 13.90 -3.51 22.03
CA ARG A 246 13.19 -3.26 20.78
C ARG A 246 12.63 -4.59 20.28
N LEU A 247 11.32 -4.72 20.28
CA LEU A 247 10.63 -5.94 19.89
C LEU A 247 10.22 -5.90 18.42
N PRO A 248 10.63 -6.87 17.60
CA PRO A 248 10.20 -6.98 16.21
C PRO A 248 8.89 -7.76 16.07
N LEU A 249 7.95 -7.20 15.32
CA LEU A 249 6.84 -7.93 14.72
C LEU A 249 7.26 -8.30 13.29
N LEU A 250 7.50 -9.59 13.07
CA LEU A 250 7.95 -10.14 11.80
C LEU A 250 6.83 -10.91 11.12
N SER A 251 6.65 -10.71 9.82
CA SER A 251 5.84 -11.56 8.94
C SER A 251 6.63 -11.90 7.69
N GLU A 252 6.69 -13.17 7.34
CA GLU A 252 7.30 -13.68 6.12
C GLU A 252 6.24 -14.36 5.26
N TYR A 253 6.31 -14.14 3.95
CA TYR A 253 5.40 -14.72 2.98
C TYR A 253 6.21 -15.45 1.91
N ILE A 254 5.79 -16.66 1.58
CA ILE A 254 6.30 -17.42 0.45
C ILE A 254 5.13 -17.75 -0.45
N GLY A 255 5.27 -17.55 -1.74
CA GLY A 255 4.17 -17.74 -2.66
C GLY A 255 4.55 -17.94 -4.10
N VAL A 256 3.51 -18.11 -4.90
CA VAL A 256 3.61 -18.29 -6.35
C VAL A 256 2.64 -17.37 -7.07
N THR A 257 3.00 -16.99 -8.28
CA THR A 257 2.17 -16.19 -9.17
C THR A 257 1.96 -16.92 -10.48
N ALA A 258 0.80 -16.76 -11.07
CA ALA A 258 0.47 -17.30 -12.40
C ALA A 258 -0.32 -16.26 -13.17
N GLN A 259 0.08 -16.01 -14.42
CA GLN A 259 -0.58 -15.07 -15.29
C GLN A 259 -0.91 -15.73 -16.64
N ALA A 260 -2.04 -15.34 -17.22
CA ALA A 260 -2.40 -15.73 -18.56
C ALA A 260 -3.10 -14.58 -19.29
N LYS A 261 -2.77 -14.39 -20.55
CA LYS A 261 -3.51 -13.52 -21.46
C LYS A 261 -3.89 -14.30 -22.72
N TYR A 262 -5.13 -14.24 -23.08
CA TYR A 262 -5.62 -14.77 -24.34
C TYR A 262 -6.53 -13.74 -25.01
N ASP A 263 -6.10 -13.21 -26.16
CA ASP A 263 -6.78 -12.14 -26.89
C ASP A 263 -7.15 -10.94 -25.99
N ARG A 264 -8.41 -10.90 -25.55
CA ARG A 264 -8.99 -9.80 -24.76
C ARG A 264 -9.04 -10.06 -23.25
N ILE A 265 -8.78 -11.28 -22.81
CA ILE A 265 -8.86 -11.67 -21.40
C ILE A 265 -7.47 -11.76 -20.83
N PHE A 266 -7.26 -11.13 -19.68
CA PHE A 266 -6.06 -11.24 -18.89
C PHE A 266 -6.44 -11.66 -17.46
N ALA A 267 -5.65 -12.56 -16.88
CA ALA A 267 -5.75 -13.01 -15.51
C ALA A 267 -4.36 -13.02 -14.85
N ASP A 268 -4.27 -12.56 -13.61
CA ASP A 268 -3.09 -12.66 -12.75
C ASP A 268 -3.54 -13.10 -11.36
N ILE A 269 -2.97 -14.22 -10.89
CA ILE A 269 -3.30 -14.83 -9.59
C ILE A 269 -2.02 -14.96 -8.80
N THR A 270 -2.05 -14.51 -7.54
CA THR A 270 -0.95 -14.64 -6.59
C THR A 270 -1.46 -15.30 -5.33
N TYR A 271 -0.84 -16.42 -4.93
CA TYR A 271 -1.06 -17.06 -3.64
C TYR A 271 0.19 -16.93 -2.79
N ARG A 272 0.03 -16.58 -1.50
CA ARG A 272 1.11 -16.45 -0.53
C ARG A 272 0.69 -17.04 0.80
N HIS A 273 1.55 -17.88 1.38
CA HIS A 273 1.44 -18.34 2.75
C HIS A 273 2.27 -17.46 3.67
N ARG A 274 1.70 -17.06 4.79
CA ARG A 274 2.30 -16.17 5.79
C ARG A 274 2.61 -16.93 7.07
N ASN A 275 3.81 -16.70 7.62
CA ASN A 275 4.19 -17.05 8.99
C ASN A 275 4.87 -15.86 9.65
N GLY A 276 4.75 -15.77 10.97
CA GLY A 276 5.40 -14.68 11.69
C GLY A 276 5.33 -14.82 13.20
N TYR A 277 5.95 -13.85 13.87
CA TYR A 277 6.00 -13.78 15.33
C TYR A 277 6.24 -12.35 15.81
N TYR A 278 5.99 -12.13 17.10
CA TYR A 278 6.32 -10.90 17.82
C TYR A 278 7.27 -11.19 18.97
N GLY A 279 8.35 -10.41 19.06
CA GLY A 279 9.44 -10.65 20.01
C GLY A 279 10.57 -11.50 19.42
N ARG A 280 11.38 -12.13 20.28
CA ARG A 280 12.52 -12.95 19.83
C ARG A 280 12.66 -14.16 20.73
N LYS A 281 12.66 -15.36 20.18
CA LYS A 281 13.07 -16.58 20.89
C LYS A 281 14.59 -16.55 21.07
N SER A 282 15.07 -16.07 22.21
CA SER A 282 16.48 -16.07 22.57
C SER A 282 16.65 -16.32 24.07
N GLN A 283 17.89 -16.53 24.50
CA GLN A 283 18.21 -16.71 25.91
C GLN A 283 17.80 -15.50 26.79
N TYR A 284 17.71 -14.28 26.20
CA TYR A 284 17.47 -13.04 26.91
C TYR A 284 16.15 -12.34 26.55
N SER A 285 15.39 -12.90 25.61
CA SER A 285 14.15 -12.30 25.13
C SER A 285 13.14 -13.36 24.75
N ALA A 286 11.88 -13.14 25.10
CA ALA A 286 10.79 -14.03 24.75
C ALA A 286 10.10 -13.66 23.43
N SER A 287 9.58 -14.66 22.74
CA SER A 287 8.50 -14.48 21.75
C SER A 287 7.18 -14.39 22.49
N HIS A 288 6.37 -13.41 22.16
CA HIS A 288 5.08 -13.18 22.81
C HIS A 288 3.90 -13.69 22.00
N GLU A 289 4.06 -13.77 20.67
CA GLU A 289 3.00 -14.13 19.74
C GLU A 289 3.58 -14.81 18.51
N GLN A 290 2.81 -15.76 17.94
CA GLN A 290 2.99 -16.36 16.63
C GLN A 290 1.76 -16.13 15.79
N HIS A 291 1.91 -16.06 14.47
CA HIS A 291 0.79 -16.00 13.55
C HIS A 291 1.09 -16.70 12.24
N HIS A 292 0.03 -17.19 11.61
CA HIS A 292 0.07 -17.78 10.28
C HIS A 292 -1.22 -17.45 9.51
N GLY A 293 -1.15 -17.53 8.20
CA GLY A 293 -2.30 -17.24 7.37
C GLY A 293 -2.01 -17.35 5.88
N ASP A 294 -3.02 -17.06 5.08
CA ASP A 294 -2.95 -17.17 3.62
C ASP A 294 -3.47 -15.89 2.97
N CYS A 295 -2.89 -15.56 1.83
CA CYS A 295 -3.29 -14.41 1.02
C CYS A 295 -3.45 -14.85 -0.44
N LEU A 296 -4.62 -14.61 -1.01
CA LEU A 296 -4.93 -14.82 -2.41
C LEU A 296 -5.27 -13.47 -3.05
N ALA A 297 -4.51 -13.07 -4.07
CA ALA A 297 -4.79 -11.89 -4.87
C ALA A 297 -5.15 -12.31 -6.31
N LEU A 298 -6.16 -11.65 -6.87
CA LEU A 298 -6.68 -11.88 -8.23
C LEU A 298 -6.79 -10.55 -8.95
N HIS A 299 -6.28 -10.47 -10.17
CA HIS A 299 -6.57 -9.41 -11.13
C HIS A 299 -7.12 -10.04 -12.42
N LEU A 300 -8.32 -9.67 -12.79
CA LEU A 300 -8.93 -10.03 -14.07
C LEU A 300 -9.19 -8.77 -14.87
N ARG A 301 -8.86 -8.83 -16.15
CA ARG A 301 -9.17 -7.76 -17.09
C ARG A 301 -9.80 -8.31 -18.36
N TYR A 302 -10.82 -7.60 -18.85
CA TYR A 302 -11.47 -7.87 -20.14
C TYR A 302 -11.45 -6.62 -21.00
N ASP A 303 -10.72 -6.67 -22.11
CA ASP A 303 -10.62 -5.59 -23.09
C ASP A 303 -11.84 -5.59 -24.02
N ILE A 304 -12.81 -4.70 -23.76
CA ILE A 304 -14.07 -4.60 -24.52
C ILE A 304 -13.81 -3.96 -25.90
N ALA A 305 -13.01 -2.91 -25.93
CA ALA A 305 -12.63 -2.22 -27.16
C ALA A 305 -11.20 -1.68 -27.06
N GLN A 306 -10.37 -2.03 -28.06
CA GLN A 306 -9.02 -1.52 -28.22
C GLN A 306 -8.85 -0.91 -29.62
N ARG A 307 -9.52 0.21 -29.88
CA ARG A 307 -9.42 0.94 -31.15
C ARG A 307 -8.63 2.23 -30.93
N ALA A 308 -8.03 2.76 -31.99
CA ALA A 308 -7.28 4.02 -31.93
C ALA A 308 -8.07 5.18 -31.31
N GLU A 309 -9.39 5.24 -31.54
CA GLU A 309 -10.27 6.30 -31.04
C GLU A 309 -10.96 5.98 -29.72
N ARG A 310 -10.93 4.71 -29.28
CA ARG A 310 -11.68 4.27 -28.11
C ARG A 310 -11.00 3.09 -27.43
N LEU A 311 -10.69 3.25 -26.16
CA LEU A 311 -10.23 2.18 -25.30
C LEU A 311 -11.27 1.96 -24.20
N VAL A 312 -11.76 0.73 -24.06
CA VAL A 312 -12.71 0.35 -23.01
C VAL A 312 -12.32 -1.01 -22.47
N TRP A 313 -12.19 -1.10 -21.15
CA TRP A 313 -11.93 -2.37 -20.49
C TRP A 313 -12.60 -2.44 -19.12
N PHE A 314 -12.85 -3.63 -18.67
CA PHE A 314 -13.28 -3.95 -17.33
C PHE A 314 -12.08 -4.52 -16.55
N ASP A 315 -11.86 -4.04 -15.32
CA ASP A 315 -10.87 -4.55 -14.37
C ASP A 315 -11.57 -5.04 -13.09
N LEU A 316 -11.14 -6.21 -12.61
CA LEU A 316 -11.48 -6.72 -11.30
C LEU A 316 -10.19 -7.03 -10.54
N HIS A 317 -9.96 -6.33 -9.44
CA HIS A 317 -8.91 -6.63 -8.47
C HIS A 317 -9.56 -7.11 -7.19
N MET A 318 -9.12 -8.24 -6.64
CA MET A 318 -9.61 -8.77 -5.38
C MET A 318 -8.46 -9.37 -4.58
N THR A 319 -8.45 -9.14 -3.29
CA THR A 319 -7.51 -9.75 -2.35
C THR A 319 -8.30 -10.30 -1.17
N THR A 320 -8.04 -11.56 -0.85
CA THR A 320 -8.56 -12.22 0.35
C THR A 320 -7.40 -12.66 1.21
N GLU A 321 -7.45 -12.35 2.49
CA GLU A 321 -6.42 -12.64 3.47
C GLU A 321 -7.05 -13.30 4.70
N SER A 322 -6.45 -14.38 5.19
CA SER A 322 -6.79 -15.02 6.47
C SER A 322 -5.59 -14.94 7.40
N LEU A 323 -5.86 -14.86 8.71
CA LEU A 323 -4.83 -14.78 9.73
C LEU A 323 -5.33 -15.39 11.04
N THR A 324 -4.54 -16.30 11.60
CA THR A 324 -4.69 -16.84 12.96
C THR A 324 -3.55 -16.32 13.83
N SER A 325 -3.89 -15.80 15.01
CA SER A 325 -2.95 -15.29 16.00
C SER A 325 -2.93 -16.19 17.23
N LEU A 326 -1.75 -16.52 17.69
CA LEU A 326 -1.47 -17.42 18.80
C LEU A 326 -0.57 -16.71 19.80
N ARG A 327 -1.02 -16.60 21.06
CA ARG A 327 -0.18 -16.09 22.14
C ARG A 327 0.77 -17.20 22.61
N GLU A 328 2.06 -16.87 22.73
CA GLU A 328 3.06 -17.76 23.31
C GLU A 328 2.91 -17.83 24.83
N ASN A 329 2.83 -19.04 25.34
CA ASN A 329 2.88 -19.31 26.78
C ASN A 329 4.30 -19.73 27.16
N TYR A 330 4.92 -19.01 28.10
CA TYR A 330 6.26 -19.33 28.54
C TYR A 330 6.45 -19.11 30.05
N ARG A 331 7.41 -19.83 30.61
CA ARG A 331 7.91 -19.64 31.97
C ARG A 331 9.35 -19.16 31.90
N ARG A 332 9.65 -18.09 32.61
CA ARG A 332 11.01 -17.61 32.84
C ARG A 332 11.65 -18.46 33.96
N THR A 333 12.74 -19.15 33.66
CA THR A 333 13.46 -19.99 34.60
C THR A 333 14.89 -19.48 34.73
N THR A 334 15.42 -19.48 35.97
CA THR A 334 16.82 -19.11 36.24
C THR A 334 17.60 -20.39 36.52
N ALA A 335 18.69 -20.62 35.79
CA ALA A 335 19.57 -21.77 36.06
C ALA A 335 20.27 -21.61 37.40
N THR A 336 20.25 -22.69 38.19
CA THR A 336 20.86 -22.73 39.55
C THR A 336 22.32 -23.14 39.56
N ASN A 337 22.91 -23.43 38.40
CA ASN A 337 24.26 -24.02 38.30
C ASN A 337 25.37 -22.95 38.16
N GLY A 338 25.44 -21.98 39.10
CA GLY A 338 26.57 -21.05 39.21
C GLY A 338 26.67 -19.94 38.17
N THR A 339 25.89 -19.99 37.12
CA THR A 339 25.69 -18.90 36.17
C THR A 339 24.23 -18.48 36.19
N SER A 340 23.93 -17.22 36.49
CA SER A 340 22.55 -16.67 36.51
C SER A 340 22.01 -16.57 35.08
N ALA A 341 21.97 -17.66 34.34
CA ALA A 341 21.40 -17.68 33.01
C ALA A 341 19.87 -17.76 33.10
N ILE A 342 19.21 -16.80 32.46
CA ILE A 342 17.75 -16.78 32.30
C ILE A 342 17.43 -17.52 31.02
N TYR A 343 16.53 -18.48 31.09
CA TYR A 343 15.98 -19.15 29.90
C TYR A 343 14.46 -19.21 29.96
N TYR A 344 13.84 -19.31 28.80
CA TYR A 344 12.40 -19.36 28.63
C TYR A 344 11.98 -20.78 28.21
N GLU A 345 11.10 -21.39 28.98
CA GLU A 345 10.47 -22.67 28.69
C GLU A 345 9.10 -22.38 28.07
N TYR A 346 8.88 -22.81 26.83
CA TYR A 346 7.64 -22.59 26.08
C TYR A 346 6.69 -23.74 26.24
N PHE A 347 5.41 -23.43 26.36
CA PHE A 347 4.30 -24.36 26.40
C PHE A 347 3.45 -24.21 25.13
N GLU A 348 2.36 -24.99 25.02
CA GLU A 348 1.44 -24.90 23.90
C GLU A 348 0.86 -23.47 23.81
N PRO A 349 0.92 -22.84 22.63
CA PRO A 349 0.42 -21.47 22.48
C PRO A 349 -1.12 -21.42 22.51
N THR A 350 -1.66 -20.33 23.03
CA THR A 350 -3.10 -20.11 23.12
C THR A 350 -3.58 -19.34 21.90
N LYS A 351 -4.64 -19.84 21.27
CA LYS A 351 -5.30 -19.13 20.15
C LYS A 351 -6.02 -17.89 20.65
N MET A 352 -5.69 -16.74 20.06
CA MET A 352 -6.23 -15.44 20.47
C MET A 352 -7.13 -14.79 19.42
N ALA A 353 -6.90 -15.02 18.13
CA ALA A 353 -7.78 -14.49 17.09
C ALA A 353 -7.77 -15.32 15.81
N ASP A 354 -8.93 -15.26 15.13
CA ASP A 354 -9.07 -15.58 13.71
C ASP A 354 -9.60 -14.35 12.97
N LYS A 355 -8.96 -14.02 11.86
CA LYS A 355 -9.32 -12.86 11.05
C LYS A 355 -9.39 -13.26 9.58
N VAL A 356 -10.42 -12.77 8.89
CA VAL A 356 -10.53 -12.89 7.43
C VAL A 356 -10.94 -11.54 6.89
N GLN A 357 -10.25 -11.08 5.85
CA GLN A 357 -10.68 -9.90 5.11
C GLN A 357 -10.65 -10.16 3.62
N THR A 358 -11.59 -9.54 2.93
CA THR A 358 -11.63 -9.48 1.46
C THR A 358 -11.82 -8.03 1.07
N TYR A 359 -11.00 -7.54 0.18
CA TYR A 359 -11.17 -6.21 -0.42
C TYR A 359 -10.91 -6.29 -1.91
N GLY A 360 -11.55 -5.41 -2.65
CA GLY A 360 -11.38 -5.39 -4.09
C GLY A 360 -12.06 -4.23 -4.77
N THR A 361 -11.83 -4.13 -6.06
CA THR A 361 -12.42 -3.10 -6.93
C THR A 361 -12.81 -3.75 -8.24
N ALA A 362 -14.06 -3.55 -8.64
CA ALA A 362 -14.55 -3.85 -9.98
C ALA A 362 -14.83 -2.53 -10.68
N ALA A 363 -14.21 -2.26 -11.84
CA ALA A 363 -14.33 -1.00 -12.53
C ALA A 363 -14.34 -1.13 -14.04
N LEU A 364 -15.19 -0.33 -14.68
CA LEU A 364 -15.19 -0.11 -16.13
C LEU A 364 -14.44 1.20 -16.41
N ASN A 365 -13.44 1.13 -17.27
CA ASN A 365 -12.67 2.30 -17.73
C ASN A 365 -12.95 2.55 -19.20
N ALA A 366 -13.21 3.78 -19.58
CA ALA A 366 -13.48 4.18 -20.95
C ALA A 366 -12.74 5.47 -21.30
N TYR A 367 -11.94 5.40 -22.35
CA TYR A 367 -11.24 6.54 -22.95
C TYR A 367 -11.69 6.70 -24.40
N TRP A 368 -11.93 7.92 -24.87
CA TRP A 368 -12.31 8.17 -26.25
C TRP A 368 -11.86 9.53 -26.78
N LYS A 369 -11.94 9.66 -28.12
CA LYS A 369 -11.44 10.76 -28.94
C LYS A 369 -9.95 11.01 -28.68
N PRO A 370 -9.09 10.06 -29.02
CA PRO A 370 -7.66 10.26 -28.89
C PRO A 370 -7.22 11.41 -29.81
N SER A 371 -6.34 12.26 -29.30
CA SER A 371 -5.59 13.23 -30.07
C SER A 371 -4.12 12.83 -30.00
N GLY A 372 -3.63 12.11 -31.02
CA GLY A 372 -2.35 11.43 -30.93
C GLY A 372 -2.35 10.36 -29.85
N GLN A 373 -1.62 10.57 -28.76
CA GLN A 373 -1.63 9.69 -27.58
C GLN A 373 -2.45 10.26 -26.41
N ILE A 374 -3.20 11.36 -26.61
CA ILE A 374 -3.99 12.02 -25.59
C ILE A 374 -5.47 11.74 -25.81
N TYR A 375 -6.13 11.20 -24.79
CA TYR A 375 -7.59 11.05 -24.79
C TYR A 375 -8.25 12.27 -24.17
N LEU A 376 -9.28 12.77 -24.84
CA LEU A 376 -10.01 13.95 -24.38
C LEU A 376 -11.00 13.62 -23.26
N TRP A 377 -11.51 12.38 -23.22
CA TRP A 377 -12.41 11.92 -22.18
C TRP A 377 -11.90 10.64 -21.55
N HIS A 378 -11.99 10.58 -20.23
CA HIS A 378 -11.84 9.37 -19.44
C HIS A 378 -12.98 9.28 -18.44
N ILE A 379 -13.76 8.20 -18.51
CA ILE A 379 -14.79 7.90 -17.51
C ILE A 379 -14.43 6.57 -16.87
N THR A 380 -14.53 6.54 -15.56
CA THR A 380 -14.39 5.32 -14.75
C THR A 380 -15.62 5.19 -13.88
N GLY A 381 -16.24 4.02 -13.88
CA GLY A 381 -17.34 3.70 -12.96
C GLY A 381 -17.18 2.31 -12.42
N GLY A 382 -17.53 2.09 -11.17
CA GLY A 382 -17.32 0.79 -10.55
C GLY A 382 -17.75 0.74 -9.09
N THR A 383 -17.23 -0.24 -8.39
CA THR A 383 -17.48 -0.43 -6.96
C THR A 383 -16.23 -0.91 -6.24
N HIS A 384 -15.97 -0.37 -5.05
CA HIS A 384 -15.06 -0.95 -4.09
C HIS A 384 -15.85 -1.84 -3.15
N TYR A 385 -15.29 -2.99 -2.82
CA TYR A 385 -15.83 -3.94 -1.85
C TYR A 385 -14.83 -4.14 -0.73
N GLN A 386 -15.30 -4.14 0.51
CA GLN A 386 -14.53 -4.49 1.69
C GLN A 386 -15.41 -5.33 2.62
N SER A 387 -14.87 -6.47 3.03
CA SER A 387 -15.45 -7.32 4.05
C SER A 387 -14.37 -7.70 5.04
N ARG A 388 -14.66 -7.63 6.32
CA ARG A 388 -13.76 -8.04 7.39
C ARG A 388 -14.55 -8.76 8.46
N ARG A 389 -14.13 -9.97 8.80
CA ARG A 389 -14.64 -10.73 9.95
C ARG A 389 -13.49 -11.03 10.88
N GLN A 390 -13.66 -10.78 12.15
CA GLN A 390 -12.65 -10.99 13.17
C GLN A 390 -13.28 -11.62 14.40
N THR A 391 -12.64 -12.62 14.96
CA THR A 391 -13.02 -13.29 16.20
C THR A 391 -11.86 -13.18 17.18
N ALA A 392 -12.10 -12.59 18.35
CA ALA A 392 -11.18 -12.60 19.47
C ALA A 392 -11.60 -13.67 20.48
N TYR A 393 -10.64 -14.45 20.95
CA TYR A 393 -10.82 -15.47 21.98
C TYR A 393 -10.25 -14.93 23.29
N VAL A 394 -11.13 -14.37 24.13
CA VAL A 394 -10.80 -13.83 25.47
C VAL A 394 -11.42 -14.77 26.48
N TYR A 395 -10.78 -15.92 26.67
CA TYR A 395 -11.32 -17.03 27.46
C TYR A 395 -11.87 -16.62 28.83
N PRO A 396 -13.07 -17.11 29.20
CA PRO A 396 -13.89 -18.13 28.51
C PRO A 396 -14.75 -17.57 27.35
N ASP A 397 -14.73 -16.28 27.09
CA ASP A 397 -15.61 -15.63 26.13
C ASP A 397 -15.01 -15.57 24.71
N THR A 398 -15.87 -15.40 23.73
CA THR A 398 -15.52 -15.27 22.32
C THR A 398 -16.30 -14.12 21.69
N TYR A 399 -15.60 -13.19 21.07
CA TYR A 399 -16.18 -11.99 20.46
C TYR A 399 -15.96 -11.98 18.95
N THR A 400 -17.06 -11.99 18.20
CA THR A 400 -17.00 -11.93 16.74
C THR A 400 -17.62 -10.64 16.24
N ALA A 401 -16.93 -9.93 15.38
CA ALA A 401 -17.48 -8.80 14.65
C ALA A 401 -17.23 -8.94 13.16
N SER A 402 -18.14 -8.41 12.37
CA SER A 402 -18.03 -8.35 10.92
C SER A 402 -18.39 -6.96 10.41
N CYS A 403 -17.66 -6.54 9.41
CA CYS A 403 -17.85 -5.28 8.70
C CYS A 403 -17.93 -5.57 7.21
N HIS A 404 -18.97 -5.05 6.54
CA HIS A 404 -19.15 -5.16 5.10
C HIS A 404 -19.46 -3.78 4.55
N ILE A 405 -18.69 -3.36 3.55
CA ILE A 405 -18.84 -2.06 2.90
C ILE A 405 -18.79 -2.26 1.39
N VAL A 406 -19.77 -1.70 0.69
CA VAL A 406 -19.81 -1.59 -0.76
C VAL A 406 -19.82 -0.11 -1.10
N THR A 407 -18.90 0.33 -1.96
CA THR A 407 -18.75 1.74 -2.32
C THR A 407 -18.81 1.90 -3.84
N PRO A 408 -20.01 2.00 -4.44
CA PRO A 408 -20.14 2.41 -5.83
C PRO A 408 -19.56 3.82 -6.03
N PHE A 409 -18.92 4.00 -7.18
CA PHE A 409 -18.30 5.27 -7.56
C PHE A 409 -18.41 5.53 -9.06
N VAL A 410 -18.35 6.80 -9.42
CA VAL A 410 -18.17 7.25 -10.79
C VAL A 410 -17.27 8.46 -10.81
N SER A 411 -16.42 8.55 -11.83
CA SER A 411 -15.52 9.68 -12.07
C SER A 411 -15.43 9.96 -13.57
N ALA A 412 -15.42 11.23 -13.94
CA ALA A 412 -15.26 11.68 -15.31
C ALA A 412 -14.17 12.75 -15.37
N ARG A 413 -13.23 12.61 -16.32
CA ARG A 413 -12.20 13.59 -16.64
C ARG A 413 -12.38 14.04 -18.09
N ARG A 414 -12.37 15.35 -18.30
CA ARG A 414 -12.30 15.96 -19.62
C ARG A 414 -11.02 16.76 -19.76
N SER A 415 -10.33 16.55 -20.87
CA SER A 415 -9.12 17.28 -21.24
C SER A 415 -9.39 18.15 -22.46
N LEU A 416 -8.95 19.39 -22.40
CA LEU A 416 -9.04 20.38 -23.48
C LEU A 416 -7.62 20.65 -23.97
N LEU A 417 -7.37 20.35 -25.25
CA LEU A 417 -6.12 20.71 -25.91
C LEU A 417 -6.22 22.17 -26.39
N THR A 418 -5.30 23.01 -25.91
CA THR A 418 -5.24 24.42 -26.30
C THR A 418 -4.12 24.65 -27.32
N ARG A 419 -4.05 25.86 -27.88
CA ARG A 419 -2.98 26.28 -28.80
C ARG A 419 -1.60 26.05 -28.17
N GLY A 420 -0.63 25.53 -28.94
CA GLY A 420 0.72 25.22 -28.46
C GLY A 420 0.83 23.91 -27.67
N GLY A 421 -0.14 22.99 -27.80
CA GLY A 421 -0.07 21.66 -27.20
C GLY A 421 -0.28 21.61 -25.67
N LYS A 422 -0.70 22.70 -25.06
CA LYS A 422 -1.04 22.78 -23.63
C LYS A 422 -2.34 22.03 -23.35
N LEU A 423 -2.42 21.37 -22.21
CA LEU A 423 -3.58 20.55 -21.82
C LEU A 423 -4.18 21.09 -20.51
N LEU A 424 -5.46 21.43 -20.53
CA LEU A 424 -6.25 21.71 -19.34
C LEU A 424 -7.21 20.55 -19.11
N SER A 425 -7.14 19.91 -17.96
CA SER A 425 -8.03 18.79 -17.60
C SER A 425 -8.84 19.14 -16.36
N ALA A 426 -10.12 18.83 -16.40
CA ALA A 426 -11.01 18.87 -15.25
C ALA A 426 -11.54 17.47 -14.97
N GLU A 427 -11.55 17.08 -13.71
CA GLU A 427 -12.07 15.81 -13.22
C GLU A 427 -13.10 16.06 -12.13
N ALA A 428 -14.19 15.30 -12.14
CA ALA A 428 -15.16 15.26 -11.06
C ALA A 428 -15.61 13.83 -10.83
N GLY A 429 -15.91 13.49 -9.58
CA GLY A 429 -16.38 12.18 -9.23
C GLY A 429 -17.17 12.19 -7.92
N CYS A 430 -17.94 11.14 -7.72
CA CYS A 430 -18.66 10.90 -6.47
C CYS A 430 -18.67 9.41 -6.14
N SER A 431 -18.88 9.11 -4.85
CA SER A 431 -19.06 7.77 -4.35
C SER A 431 -19.97 7.77 -3.12
N THR A 432 -20.56 6.62 -2.83
CA THR A 432 -21.32 6.42 -1.61
C THR A 432 -20.98 5.06 -1.00
N ALA A 433 -20.59 5.03 0.27
CA ALA A 433 -20.39 3.80 1.00
C ALA A 433 -21.67 3.34 1.64
N ILE A 434 -21.99 2.05 1.47
CA ILE A 434 -23.19 1.37 1.94
C ILE A 434 -22.76 0.14 2.77
N GLY A 435 -23.38 -0.08 3.90
CA GLY A 435 -23.08 -1.22 4.77
C GLY A 435 -22.84 -0.79 6.21
N SER A 436 -21.83 -1.37 6.86
CA SER A 436 -21.51 -1.13 8.27
C SER A 436 -21.16 0.33 8.55
N TYR A 437 -20.47 0.99 7.61
CA TYR A 437 -20.25 2.44 7.61
C TYR A 437 -20.88 3.05 6.38
N ARG A 438 -21.53 4.20 6.56
CA ARG A 438 -22.17 4.91 5.45
C ARG A 438 -21.63 6.31 5.35
N HIS A 439 -21.16 6.67 4.17
CA HIS A 439 -20.74 8.03 3.87
C HIS A 439 -20.93 8.34 2.39
N VAL A 440 -21.02 9.61 2.10
CA VAL A 440 -20.94 10.14 0.73
C VAL A 440 -19.61 10.84 0.56
N ALA A 441 -19.05 10.76 -0.62
CA ALA A 441 -17.84 11.49 -0.97
C ALA A 441 -17.95 12.09 -2.37
N ALA A 442 -17.29 13.23 -2.55
CA ALA A 442 -17.15 13.89 -3.84
C ALA A 442 -15.71 14.35 -4.02
N ASN A 443 -15.23 14.32 -5.24
CA ASN A 443 -13.92 14.84 -5.59
C ASN A 443 -13.99 15.70 -6.84
N ALA A 444 -13.13 16.73 -6.89
CA ALA A 444 -12.87 17.53 -8.07
C ALA A 444 -11.37 17.75 -8.21
N ALA A 445 -10.88 17.80 -9.45
CA ALA A 445 -9.49 18.16 -9.72
C ALA A 445 -9.37 18.97 -11.00
N ILE A 446 -8.40 19.88 -11.01
CA ILE A 446 -7.99 20.63 -12.20
C ILE A 446 -6.50 20.39 -12.39
N THR A 447 -6.09 20.07 -13.61
CA THR A 447 -4.69 19.86 -13.98
C THR A 447 -4.37 20.69 -15.20
N TYR A 448 -3.29 21.47 -15.11
CA TYR A 448 -2.74 22.24 -16.23
C TYR A 448 -1.36 21.69 -16.57
N GLU A 449 -1.18 21.32 -17.84
CA GLU A 449 0.04 20.70 -18.35
C GLU A 449 0.55 21.52 -19.57
N MET A 450 1.86 21.76 -19.60
CA MET A 450 2.52 22.54 -20.65
C MET A 450 3.62 21.72 -21.31
N PRO A 451 3.68 21.61 -22.66
CA PRO A 451 4.86 21.07 -23.31
C PRO A 451 6.00 22.10 -23.28
N VAL A 452 7.21 21.65 -23.08
CA VAL A 452 8.41 22.46 -23.26
C VAL A 452 8.93 22.25 -24.68
N ASN A 453 8.94 23.31 -25.49
CA ASN A 453 9.34 23.23 -26.88
C ASN A 453 10.74 22.65 -27.06
N GLY A 454 10.89 21.74 -28.02
CA GLY A 454 12.16 21.10 -28.31
C GLY A 454 12.55 19.96 -27.36
N THR A 455 11.67 19.62 -26.40
CA THR A 455 11.90 18.53 -25.44
C THR A 455 10.67 17.63 -25.31
N HIS A 456 10.82 16.48 -24.65
CA HIS A 456 9.69 15.60 -24.25
C HIS A 456 9.08 16.01 -22.90
N LEU A 457 9.68 16.99 -22.24
CA LEU A 457 9.30 17.43 -20.90
C LEU A 457 7.92 18.08 -20.90
N ARG A 458 7.03 17.57 -20.05
CA ARG A 458 5.67 18.06 -19.84
C ARG A 458 5.43 18.31 -18.36
N PRO A 459 5.80 19.49 -17.85
CA PRO A 459 5.44 19.89 -16.50
C PRO A 459 3.93 20.10 -16.38
N ALA A 460 3.40 19.74 -15.22
CA ALA A 460 2.01 19.89 -14.89
C ALA A 460 1.83 20.34 -13.44
N ILE A 461 0.77 21.11 -13.19
CA ILE A 461 0.30 21.48 -11.86
C ILE A 461 -1.13 20.98 -11.72
N SER A 462 -1.42 20.29 -10.62
CA SER A 462 -2.75 19.76 -10.33
C SER A 462 -3.21 20.18 -8.94
N LEU A 463 -4.44 20.62 -8.84
CA LEU A 463 -5.14 20.86 -7.58
C LEU A 463 -6.31 19.89 -7.50
N ARG A 464 -6.38 19.13 -6.40
CA ARG A 464 -7.47 18.18 -6.13
C ARG A 464 -8.09 18.49 -4.78
N TYR A 465 -9.41 18.50 -4.76
CA TYR A 465 -10.21 18.57 -3.55
C TYR A 465 -11.06 17.31 -3.41
N HIS A 466 -11.11 16.76 -2.20
CA HIS A 466 -11.95 15.60 -1.85
C HIS A 466 -12.73 15.93 -0.57
N PHE A 467 -14.02 15.68 -0.63
CA PHE A 467 -14.96 15.86 0.47
C PHE A 467 -15.55 14.51 0.87
N ARG A 468 -15.67 14.25 2.17
CA ARG A 468 -16.34 13.06 2.72
C ARG A 468 -17.25 13.47 3.88
N GLN A 469 -18.46 12.91 3.93
CA GLN A 469 -19.43 13.14 4.99
C GLN A 469 -20.06 11.82 5.42
N ALA A 470 -20.07 11.53 6.72
CA ALA A 470 -20.77 10.38 7.29
C ALA A 470 -22.29 10.61 7.25
N THR A 471 -23.04 9.54 6.91
CA THR A 471 -24.50 9.62 6.73
C THR A 471 -25.27 8.79 7.77
N ASN A 472 -24.59 8.00 8.62
CA ASN A 472 -25.22 7.20 9.68
C ASN A 472 -24.36 7.16 10.95
N GLY A 473 -24.95 6.58 12.02
CA GLY A 473 -24.31 6.38 13.32
C GLY A 473 -24.02 7.69 14.05
N ASP A 474 -23.20 7.61 15.09
CA ASP A 474 -22.82 8.74 15.96
C ASP A 474 -21.99 9.80 15.21
N MET A 475 -21.41 9.42 14.09
CA MET A 475 -20.62 10.33 13.24
C MET A 475 -21.47 11.04 12.17
N LYS A 476 -22.79 10.83 12.14
CA LYS A 476 -23.68 11.44 11.11
C LYS A 476 -23.51 12.95 11.03
N GLY A 477 -23.31 13.44 9.81
CA GLY A 477 -23.10 14.86 9.53
C GLY A 477 -21.67 15.36 9.72
N LEU A 478 -20.77 14.56 10.33
CA LEU A 478 -19.35 14.93 10.42
C LEU A 478 -18.69 14.84 9.04
N THR A 479 -17.77 15.74 8.80
CA THR A 479 -17.09 15.89 7.50
C THR A 479 -15.58 15.83 7.62
N ARG A 480 -14.93 15.41 6.52
CA ARG A 480 -13.49 15.47 6.32
C ARG A 480 -13.17 15.99 4.92
N ASN A 481 -12.20 16.87 4.84
CA ASN A 481 -11.80 17.52 3.62
C ASN A 481 -10.32 17.24 3.35
N THR A 482 -10.00 16.95 2.11
CA THR A 482 -8.62 16.75 1.67
C THR A 482 -8.33 17.67 0.52
N LEU A 483 -7.27 18.48 0.62
CA LEU A 483 -6.74 19.30 -0.46
C LEU A 483 -5.36 18.75 -0.85
N THR A 484 -5.14 18.50 -2.13
CA THR A 484 -3.84 18.04 -2.65
C THR A 484 -3.37 18.98 -3.77
N LEU A 485 -2.17 19.51 -3.61
CA LEU A 485 -1.43 20.24 -4.63
C LEU A 485 -0.30 19.35 -5.14
N THR A 486 -0.20 19.18 -6.46
CA THR A 486 0.86 18.37 -7.08
C THR A 486 1.51 19.15 -8.20
N ALA A 487 2.83 19.23 -8.17
CA ALA A 487 3.67 19.62 -9.30
C ALA A 487 4.33 18.36 -9.86
N SER A 488 4.19 18.11 -11.15
CA SER A 488 4.73 16.90 -11.79
C SER A 488 5.33 17.21 -13.15
N ALA A 489 6.11 16.24 -13.65
CA ALA A 489 6.64 16.29 -14.99
C ALA A 489 6.70 14.88 -15.59
N THR A 490 6.35 14.76 -16.87
CA THR A 490 6.51 13.52 -17.67
C THR A 490 7.56 13.77 -18.74
N PHE A 491 8.42 12.77 -19.00
CA PHE A 491 9.54 12.85 -19.95
C PHE A 491 9.44 11.76 -21.01
#